data_3fdf6b6c044ff9f537895bb5d6c3c376
#
_entry.id   3fdf6b6c044ff9f537895bb5d6c3c376
#
_cell.length_a   1.000
_cell.length_b   1.000
_cell.length_c   1.000
_cell.angle_alpha   90.00
_cell.angle_beta   90.00
_cell.angle_gamma   90.00
#
_symmetry.space_group_name_H-M   'P 1'
#
loop_
_entity.id
_entity.type
_entity.pdbx_description
1 polymer ?
#
loop_
_entity_poly.entity_id
_entity_poly.type
_entity_poly.pdbx_seq_one_letter_code
_entity_poly.pdbx_strand_id
1 'polypeptide(L)'
;MILSIQDFVGKYALHTGMYDVNKLQDYIDIYEPRYLKNLFGIDLYNQFQSDLLSNVPQSPNFLKIFNEFSEDLGYSFYTNYGYAYSSNQLDSEGILQMLKGFIYFEYSKDLVNQMTPYGNVKPLSENSEVANTGFSMIYTRYNEAIRSYRSIQRYIRYNNPPIGQAVTIGITSGGSNYVATNNVALSGGYGTGLIIDFTVDLTGVIDEITIVDAGKNYKIGDTFTIPGGNDDATIELTYVGIGNYNKFRGVAKSTAYWL
;
A
#
# COMPACT_ATOMS: atom_id res chain seq x y z
N MET A 1 9.84 1.44 -10.61
CA MET A 1 9.58 2.73 -9.94
C MET A 1 8.37 3.36 -10.57
N ILE A 2 7.52 3.96 -9.77
CA ILE A 2 6.25 4.56 -10.23
C ILE A 2 6.35 6.07 -10.45
N LEU A 3 7.38 6.72 -9.90
CA LEU A 3 7.68 8.14 -10.12
C LEU A 3 8.86 8.35 -11.06
N SER A 4 8.78 9.44 -11.81
CA SER A 4 9.84 9.99 -12.63
C SER A 4 10.08 11.46 -12.29
N ILE A 5 11.19 12.03 -12.74
CA ILE A 5 11.50 13.46 -12.55
C ILE A 5 10.40 14.34 -13.15
N GLN A 6 9.80 13.91 -14.25
CA GLN A 6 8.77 14.66 -14.98
C GLN A 6 7.46 14.79 -14.19
N ASP A 7 7.27 13.98 -13.14
CA ASP A 7 6.10 14.05 -12.27
C ASP A 7 6.15 15.22 -11.27
N PHE A 8 7.33 15.84 -11.10
CA PHE A 8 7.53 16.96 -10.18
C PHE A 8 7.16 18.31 -10.83
N VAL A 9 5.85 18.46 -11.06
CA VAL A 9 5.25 19.66 -11.66
C VAL A 9 4.20 20.29 -10.74
N GLY A 10 3.71 21.47 -11.09
CA GLY A 10 2.68 22.16 -10.33
C GLY A 10 3.12 22.51 -8.90
N LYS A 11 2.39 22.04 -7.90
CA LYS A 11 2.72 22.30 -6.47
C LYS A 11 4.05 21.71 -6.01
N TYR A 12 4.60 20.77 -6.76
CA TYR A 12 5.90 20.13 -6.51
C TYR A 12 6.98 20.55 -7.50
N ALA A 13 6.69 21.56 -8.33
CA ALA A 13 7.68 22.05 -9.29
C ALA A 13 8.94 22.56 -8.58
N LEU A 14 10.09 22.12 -9.07
CA LEU A 14 11.39 22.60 -8.65
C LEU A 14 11.91 23.62 -9.67
N HIS A 15 12.47 24.71 -9.19
CA HIS A 15 13.00 25.75 -10.08
C HIS A 15 14.22 25.23 -10.84
N THR A 16 14.22 25.32 -12.16
CA THR A 16 15.24 24.75 -13.06
C THR A 16 16.67 25.24 -12.81
N GLY A 17 16.84 26.40 -12.19
CA GLY A 17 18.17 26.91 -11.77
C GLY A 17 18.66 26.42 -10.41
N MET A 18 17.82 25.69 -9.66
CA MET A 18 18.11 25.30 -8.28
C MET A 18 18.26 23.79 -8.08
N TYR A 19 17.91 22.97 -9.07
CA TYR A 19 18.01 21.52 -8.92
C TYR A 19 18.89 20.87 -9.98
N ASP A 20 19.60 19.86 -9.55
CA ASP A 20 20.28 18.92 -10.42
C ASP A 20 19.36 17.74 -10.69
N VAL A 21 19.07 17.51 -11.98
CA VAL A 21 18.19 16.42 -12.44
C VAL A 21 18.67 15.07 -11.92
N ASN A 22 19.97 14.83 -11.95
CA ASN A 22 20.55 13.57 -11.49
C ASN A 22 20.36 13.40 -9.97
N LYS A 23 20.55 14.44 -9.20
CA LYS A 23 20.30 14.39 -7.76
C LYS A 23 18.85 14.12 -7.42
N LEU A 24 17.90 14.71 -8.13
CA LEU A 24 16.48 14.42 -7.90
C LEU A 24 16.16 12.95 -8.19
N GLN A 25 16.76 12.36 -9.25
CA GLN A 25 16.60 10.95 -9.52
C GLN A 25 17.13 10.09 -8.38
N ASP A 26 18.29 10.40 -7.82
CA ASP A 26 18.84 9.68 -6.66
C ASP A 26 17.87 9.71 -5.46
N TYR A 27 17.20 10.83 -5.23
CA TYR A 27 16.18 10.94 -4.17
C TYR A 27 14.95 10.08 -4.47
N ILE A 28 14.48 10.02 -5.71
CA ILE A 28 13.39 9.13 -6.12
C ILE A 28 13.79 7.68 -5.84
N ASP A 29 14.98 7.27 -6.30
CA ASP A 29 15.49 5.91 -6.20
C ASP A 29 15.63 5.42 -4.76
N ILE A 30 15.99 6.33 -3.84
CA ILE A 30 16.17 6.02 -2.42
C ILE A 30 14.83 6.07 -1.67
N TYR A 31 14.05 7.12 -1.87
CA TYR A 31 12.91 7.41 -0.99
C TYR A 31 11.60 6.75 -1.45
N GLU A 32 11.36 6.56 -2.75
CA GLU A 32 10.16 5.86 -3.22
C GLU A 32 10.04 4.46 -2.63
N PRO A 33 11.03 3.55 -2.79
CA PRO A 33 10.92 2.21 -2.21
C PRO A 33 10.89 2.24 -0.68
N ARG A 34 11.56 3.19 -0.06
CA ARG A 34 11.57 3.34 1.41
C ARG A 34 10.19 3.70 1.95
N TYR A 35 9.52 4.70 1.36
CA TYR A 35 8.20 5.11 1.80
C TYR A 35 7.12 4.08 1.44
N LEU A 36 7.23 3.41 0.30
CA LEU A 36 6.31 2.32 -0.05
C LEU A 36 6.47 1.11 0.86
N LYS A 37 7.70 0.70 1.20
CA LYS A 37 7.94 -0.37 2.18
C LYS A 37 7.44 0.00 3.57
N ASN A 38 7.56 1.26 3.96
CA ASN A 38 7.00 1.75 5.21
C ASN A 38 5.46 1.76 5.18
N LEU A 39 4.86 2.06 4.04
CA LEU A 39 3.42 2.10 3.86
C LEU A 39 2.80 0.69 3.85
N PHE A 40 3.37 -0.21 3.13
CA PHE A 40 2.83 -1.54 2.87
C PHE A 40 3.38 -2.65 3.78
N GLY A 41 4.59 -2.48 4.31
CA GLY A 41 5.39 -3.60 4.78
C GLY A 41 6.00 -4.35 3.59
N ILE A 42 6.86 -5.34 3.87
CA ILE A 42 7.63 -6.01 2.82
C ILE A 42 6.73 -6.87 1.93
N ASP A 43 5.81 -7.63 2.51
CA ASP A 43 5.00 -8.60 1.77
C ASP A 43 4.02 -7.90 0.82
N LEU A 44 3.26 -6.93 1.32
CA LEU A 44 2.33 -6.17 0.48
C LEU A 44 3.06 -5.28 -0.53
N TYR A 45 4.26 -4.78 -0.19
CA TYR A 45 5.12 -4.07 -1.13
C TYR A 45 5.53 -4.95 -2.31
N ASN A 46 5.94 -6.19 -2.04
CA ASN A 46 6.31 -7.13 -3.10
C ASN A 46 5.11 -7.46 -4.00
N GLN A 47 3.93 -7.64 -3.42
CA GLN A 47 2.69 -7.83 -4.18
C GLN A 47 2.35 -6.61 -5.02
N PHE A 48 2.44 -5.40 -4.45
CA PHE A 48 2.24 -4.16 -5.19
C PHE A 48 3.22 -4.04 -6.37
N GLN A 49 4.50 -4.39 -6.17
CA GLN A 49 5.50 -4.35 -7.24
C GLN A 49 5.20 -5.36 -8.35
N SER A 50 4.75 -6.57 -8.00
CA SER A 50 4.39 -7.60 -8.98
C SER A 50 3.09 -7.28 -9.73
N ASP A 51 2.21 -6.47 -9.15
CA ASP A 51 0.95 -6.04 -9.75
C ASP A 51 1.10 -4.88 -10.75
N LEU A 52 2.29 -4.26 -10.83
CA LEU A 52 2.53 -3.11 -11.69
C LEU A 52 2.68 -3.52 -13.16
N LEU A 53 1.87 -2.93 -14.02
CA LEU A 53 2.05 -2.94 -15.48
C LEU A 53 2.28 -1.51 -15.95
N SER A 54 3.43 -1.25 -16.58
CA SER A 54 3.81 0.12 -17.01
C SER A 54 3.71 1.16 -15.89
N ASN A 55 4.16 0.80 -14.68
CA ASN A 55 4.15 1.62 -13.47
C ASN A 55 2.74 1.92 -12.90
N VAL A 56 1.70 1.25 -13.36
CA VAL A 56 0.32 1.38 -12.86
C VAL A 56 -0.14 0.04 -12.30
N PRO A 57 -0.67 -0.01 -11.07
CA PRO A 57 -1.19 -1.24 -10.50
C PRO A 57 -2.45 -1.70 -11.26
N GLN A 58 -2.63 -3.00 -11.37
CA GLN A 58 -3.75 -3.61 -12.10
C GLN A 58 -4.88 -4.05 -11.17
N SER A 59 -4.56 -4.48 -9.96
CA SER A 59 -5.58 -4.92 -9.00
C SER A 59 -6.44 -3.75 -8.51
N PRO A 60 -7.77 -3.91 -8.43
CA PRO A 60 -8.68 -2.84 -8.01
C PRO A 60 -8.32 -2.20 -6.66
N ASN A 61 -7.86 -3.00 -5.70
CA ASN A 61 -7.49 -2.52 -4.37
C ASN A 61 -6.26 -1.61 -4.39
N PHE A 62 -5.24 -1.98 -5.16
CA PHE A 62 -4.07 -1.14 -5.34
C PHE A 62 -4.36 0.08 -6.22
N LEU A 63 -5.16 -0.11 -7.28
CA LEU A 63 -5.55 0.98 -8.16
C LEU A 63 -6.34 2.07 -7.42
N LYS A 64 -7.18 1.67 -6.46
CA LYS A 64 -7.94 2.61 -5.63
C LYS A 64 -7.05 3.52 -4.80
N ILE A 65 -6.07 2.97 -4.09
CA ILE A 65 -5.14 3.77 -3.27
C ILE A 65 -4.04 4.47 -4.10
N PHE A 66 -3.82 4.01 -5.33
CA PHE A 66 -2.89 4.64 -6.26
C PHE A 66 -3.43 5.99 -6.74
N ASN A 67 -4.73 6.06 -6.99
CA ASN A 67 -5.45 7.26 -7.37
C ASN A 67 -5.95 8.06 -6.16
N GLU A 68 -6.43 9.26 -6.40
CA GLU A 68 -7.17 10.02 -5.41
C GLU A 68 -8.45 9.27 -5.02
N PHE A 69 -8.72 9.19 -3.71
CA PHE A 69 -9.95 8.60 -3.20
C PHE A 69 -10.48 9.34 -1.97
N SER A 70 -11.80 9.31 -1.84
CA SER A 70 -12.53 9.66 -0.62
C SER A 70 -13.44 8.50 -0.28
N GLU A 71 -13.43 8.04 0.98
CA GLU A 71 -14.23 6.92 1.43
C GLU A 71 -14.68 7.11 2.89
N ASP A 72 -15.95 6.82 3.15
CA ASP A 72 -16.49 6.77 4.50
C ASP A 72 -16.50 5.31 4.98
N LEU A 73 -15.73 5.02 6.02
CA LEU A 73 -15.66 3.67 6.60
C LEU A 73 -16.88 3.28 7.44
N GLY A 74 -17.87 4.17 7.60
CA GLY A 74 -19.14 3.88 8.25
C GLY A 74 -19.07 3.58 9.76
N TYR A 75 -17.90 3.70 10.42
CA TYR A 75 -17.73 3.42 11.84
C TYR A 75 -17.62 4.71 12.67
N SER A 76 -18.55 4.91 13.58
CA SER A 76 -18.36 5.84 14.68
C SER A 76 -17.62 5.12 15.83
N PHE A 77 -16.39 5.48 16.10
CA PHE A 77 -15.73 5.03 17.32
C PHE A 77 -16.27 5.85 18.51
N TYR A 78 -17.07 5.21 19.35
CA TYR A 78 -17.34 5.74 20.69
C TYR A 78 -16.08 5.53 21.52
N THR A 79 -15.35 6.59 21.81
CA THR A 79 -14.35 6.53 22.86
C THR A 79 -15.07 6.56 24.20
N ASN A 80 -14.56 5.84 25.21
CA ASN A 80 -15.11 5.80 26.58
C ASN A 80 -15.19 7.18 27.29
N TYR A 81 -14.85 8.25 26.61
CA TYR A 81 -14.84 9.64 27.09
C TYR A 81 -15.88 10.54 26.43
N GLY A 82 -16.85 9.99 25.70
CA GLY A 82 -18.03 10.73 25.22
C GLY A 82 -17.78 11.74 24.10
N TYR A 83 -16.59 11.80 23.52
CA TYR A 83 -16.30 12.65 22.37
C TYR A 83 -16.37 11.83 21.09
N ALA A 84 -17.42 12.02 20.31
CA ALA A 84 -17.53 11.50 18.96
C ALA A 84 -16.59 12.30 18.04
N TYR A 85 -15.41 11.77 17.72
CA TYR A 85 -14.65 12.25 16.59
C TYR A 85 -15.26 11.65 15.31
N SER A 86 -16.14 12.39 14.71
CA SER A 86 -16.90 12.01 13.53
C SER A 86 -16.14 12.39 12.25
N SER A 87 -15.05 11.74 11.91
CA SER A 87 -14.73 11.62 10.51
C SER A 87 -14.06 10.27 10.27
N ASN A 88 -14.89 9.29 9.98
CA ASN A 88 -14.47 8.03 9.37
C ASN A 88 -14.16 8.22 7.89
N GLN A 89 -14.24 9.45 7.42
CA GLN A 89 -13.89 9.81 6.07
C GLN A 89 -12.39 9.72 5.87
N LEU A 90 -12.01 8.95 4.89
CA LEU A 90 -10.64 8.83 4.41
C LEU A 90 -10.51 9.65 3.13
N ASP A 91 -9.68 10.67 3.19
CA ASP A 91 -9.35 11.48 2.02
C ASP A 91 -7.86 11.31 1.71
N SER A 92 -7.55 10.98 0.47
CA SER A 92 -6.19 10.81 0.00
C SER A 92 -6.05 11.31 -1.43
N GLU A 93 -4.98 12.04 -1.68
CA GLU A 93 -4.57 12.42 -3.04
C GLU A 93 -3.90 11.25 -3.81
N GLY A 94 -3.86 10.06 -3.23
CA GLY A 94 -3.26 8.86 -3.80
C GLY A 94 -1.76 8.73 -3.54
N ILE A 95 -1.24 7.55 -3.87
CA ILE A 95 0.17 7.18 -3.63
C ILE A 95 1.13 8.10 -4.37
N LEU A 96 0.84 8.47 -5.62
CA LEU A 96 1.74 9.31 -6.41
C LEU A 96 1.94 10.69 -5.78
N GLN A 97 0.85 11.34 -5.35
CA GLN A 97 0.94 12.66 -4.72
C GLN A 97 1.60 12.58 -3.34
N MET A 98 1.30 11.54 -2.58
CA MET A 98 1.94 11.27 -1.30
C MET A 98 3.46 11.13 -1.45
N LEU A 99 3.93 10.32 -2.40
CA LEU A 99 5.36 10.13 -2.64
C LEU A 99 6.04 11.42 -3.13
N LYS A 100 5.40 12.14 -4.05
CA LYS A 100 5.91 13.46 -4.50
C LYS A 100 6.08 14.41 -3.32
N GLY A 101 5.13 14.45 -2.40
CA GLY A 101 5.22 15.32 -1.22
C GLY A 101 6.38 14.94 -0.29
N PHE A 102 6.61 13.66 -0.06
CA PHE A 102 7.73 13.18 0.76
C PHE A 102 9.09 13.43 0.09
N ILE A 103 9.22 13.08 -1.19
CA ILE A 103 10.48 13.26 -1.93
C ILE A 103 10.80 14.74 -2.10
N TYR A 104 9.79 15.57 -2.41
CA TYR A 104 9.94 17.02 -2.45
C TYR A 104 10.45 17.59 -1.14
N PHE A 105 9.92 17.10 0.00
CA PHE A 105 10.37 17.52 1.33
C PHE A 105 11.85 17.16 1.56
N GLU A 106 12.22 15.89 1.34
CA GLU A 106 13.58 15.41 1.60
C GLU A 106 14.59 16.15 0.71
N TYR A 107 14.28 16.31 -0.57
CA TYR A 107 15.11 17.02 -1.52
C TYR A 107 15.24 18.52 -1.18
N SER A 108 14.11 19.20 -0.94
CA SER A 108 14.11 20.64 -0.64
C SER A 108 14.80 20.97 0.68
N LYS A 109 14.67 20.10 1.68
CA LYS A 109 15.36 20.26 2.97
C LYS A 109 16.89 20.26 2.79
N ASP A 110 17.41 19.36 1.96
CA ASP A 110 18.83 19.24 1.71
C ASP A 110 19.36 20.34 0.77
N LEU A 111 18.52 20.87 -0.13
CA LEU A 111 18.86 22.06 -0.92
C LEU A 111 19.07 23.31 -0.06
N VAL A 112 18.26 23.46 0.99
CA VAL A 112 18.37 24.63 1.89
C VAL A 112 19.57 24.51 2.83
N ASN A 113 20.00 23.30 3.14
CA ASN A 113 21.09 23.02 4.06
C ASN A 113 22.21 22.27 3.34
N GLN A 114 23.13 23.01 2.71
CA GLN A 114 24.28 22.38 2.05
C GLN A 114 25.46 22.27 3.01
N MET A 115 26.03 21.07 3.10
CA MET A 115 27.24 20.82 3.86
C MET A 115 28.46 21.21 3.01
N THR A 116 29.27 22.14 3.51
CA THR A 116 30.53 22.52 2.90
C THR A 116 31.67 22.16 3.85
N PRO A 117 32.94 22.18 3.38
CA PRO A 117 34.10 21.99 4.25
C PRO A 117 34.18 22.98 5.42
N TYR A 118 33.48 24.09 5.35
CA TYR A 118 33.40 25.12 6.38
C TYR A 118 32.20 25.03 7.29
N GLY A 119 31.38 23.98 7.13
CA GLY A 119 30.15 23.74 7.89
C GLY A 119 28.87 23.81 7.06
N ASN A 120 27.76 23.84 7.77
CA ASN A 120 26.43 23.90 7.13
C ASN A 120 26.15 25.34 6.69
N VAL A 121 25.99 25.55 5.39
CA VAL A 121 25.73 26.87 4.80
C VAL A 121 24.38 26.92 4.13
N LYS A 122 23.71 28.06 4.24
CA LYS A 122 22.54 28.39 3.44
C LYS A 122 22.99 29.20 2.23
N PRO A 123 22.71 28.74 1.01
CA PRO A 123 23.00 29.54 -0.19
C PRO A 123 22.19 30.84 -0.13
N LEU A 124 22.88 31.97 -0.18
CA LEU A 124 22.28 33.29 -0.31
C LEU A 124 22.55 33.79 -1.72
N SER A 125 21.53 34.19 -2.45
CA SER A 125 21.72 34.95 -3.69
C SER A 125 21.86 36.44 -3.37
N GLU A 126 22.72 37.15 -4.10
CA GLU A 126 23.04 38.57 -3.84
C GLU A 126 21.82 39.50 -3.87
N ASN A 127 20.71 39.07 -4.44
CA ASN A 127 19.49 39.88 -4.63
C ASN A 127 18.23 39.27 -3.98
N SER A 128 18.36 38.35 -3.03
CA SER A 128 17.20 37.75 -2.35
C SER A 128 17.27 37.95 -0.85
N GLU A 129 16.22 38.53 -0.28
CA GLU A 129 15.99 38.45 1.17
C GLU A 129 15.57 37.03 1.58
N VAL A 130 16.15 36.53 2.67
CA VAL A 130 15.78 35.24 3.24
C VAL A 130 14.37 35.37 3.82
N ALA A 131 13.37 35.00 3.03
CA ALA A 131 12.04 34.89 3.56
C ALA A 131 11.98 33.72 4.54
N ASN A 132 11.67 33.98 5.80
CA ASN A 132 11.43 32.96 6.84
C ASN A 132 10.25 32.01 6.49
N THR A 133 9.50 32.32 5.43
CA THR A 133 8.29 31.60 4.96
C THR A 133 8.57 30.42 4.05
N GLY A 134 9.81 30.23 3.52
CA GLY A 134 10.13 29.12 2.62
C GLY A 134 9.94 27.74 3.26
N PHE A 135 10.22 27.62 4.54
CA PHE A 135 10.00 26.39 5.29
C PHE A 135 8.51 26.03 5.43
N SER A 136 7.62 27.01 5.50
CA SER A 136 6.18 26.74 5.67
C SER A 136 5.58 25.97 4.47
N MET A 137 6.00 26.29 3.24
CA MET A 137 5.54 25.58 2.05
C MET A 137 6.03 24.13 2.01
N ILE A 138 7.30 23.90 2.32
CA ILE A 138 7.90 22.56 2.37
C ILE A 138 7.15 21.68 3.39
N TYR A 139 6.91 22.22 4.59
CA TYR A 139 6.16 21.53 5.64
C TYR A 139 4.69 21.32 5.29
N THR A 140 4.05 22.27 4.60
CA THR A 140 2.68 22.10 4.14
C THR A 140 2.57 20.92 3.19
N ARG A 141 3.48 20.78 2.20
CA ARG A 141 3.50 19.63 1.27
C ARG A 141 3.76 18.31 1.98
N TYR A 142 4.67 18.32 2.94
CA TYR A 142 4.93 17.15 3.78
C TYR A 142 3.69 16.74 4.59
N ASN A 143 2.99 17.68 5.19
CA ASN A 143 1.78 17.43 5.98
C ASN A 143 0.61 16.92 5.11
N GLU A 144 0.47 17.42 3.87
CA GLU A 144 -0.48 16.89 2.88
C GLU A 144 -0.15 15.41 2.57
N ALA A 145 1.11 15.10 2.32
CA ALA A 145 1.57 13.74 2.09
C ALA A 145 1.31 12.82 3.31
N ILE A 146 1.52 13.31 4.53
CA ILE A 146 1.18 12.57 5.77
C ILE A 146 -0.31 12.30 5.89
N ARG A 147 -1.18 13.23 5.51
CA ARG A 147 -2.64 13.00 5.50
C ARG A 147 -3.00 11.87 4.56
N SER A 148 -2.53 11.94 3.30
CA SER A 148 -2.73 10.87 2.32
C SER A 148 -2.18 9.53 2.82
N TYR A 149 -0.97 9.52 3.37
CA TYR A 149 -0.33 8.32 3.95
C TYR A 149 -1.20 7.69 5.04
N ARG A 150 -1.72 8.48 5.99
CA ARG A 150 -2.60 7.99 7.07
C ARG A 150 -3.92 7.45 6.55
N SER A 151 -4.52 8.11 5.55
CA SER A 151 -5.77 7.66 4.93
C SER A 151 -5.56 6.34 4.20
N ILE A 152 -4.48 6.20 3.42
CA ILE A 152 -4.12 4.95 2.75
C ILE A 152 -3.86 3.83 3.77
N GLN A 153 -3.13 4.11 4.86
CA GLN A 153 -2.91 3.12 5.93
C GLN A 153 -4.21 2.62 6.54
N ARG A 154 -5.13 3.53 6.84
CA ARG A 154 -6.44 3.17 7.42
C ARG A 154 -7.25 2.36 6.43
N TYR A 155 -7.24 2.74 5.15
CA TYR A 155 -7.89 1.98 4.08
C TYR A 155 -7.33 0.55 3.98
N ILE A 156 -6.01 0.39 3.94
CA ILE A 156 -5.36 -0.92 3.92
C ILE A 156 -5.76 -1.76 5.13
N ARG A 157 -5.74 -1.17 6.33
CA ARG A 157 -6.15 -1.87 7.56
C ARG A 157 -7.60 -2.34 7.52
N TYR A 158 -8.46 -1.51 6.99
CA TYR A 158 -9.89 -1.81 6.92
C TYR A 158 -10.18 -2.92 5.90
N ASN A 159 -9.51 -2.89 4.75
CA ASN A 159 -9.76 -3.80 3.65
C ASN A 159 -8.83 -5.03 3.64
N ASN A 160 -7.88 -5.11 4.56
CA ASN A 160 -6.96 -6.22 4.61
C ASN A 160 -7.42 -7.24 5.65
N PRO A 161 -7.72 -8.48 5.23
CA PRO A 161 -8.19 -9.51 6.14
C PRO A 161 -7.11 -9.87 7.19
N PRO A 162 -7.49 -10.47 8.32
CA PRO A 162 -6.56 -10.92 9.35
C PRO A 162 -5.44 -11.80 8.80
N ILE A 163 -4.28 -11.79 9.51
CA ILE A 163 -3.10 -12.56 9.11
C ILE A 163 -3.46 -14.04 8.89
N GLY A 164 -3.03 -14.55 7.74
CA GLY A 164 -3.16 -15.96 7.41
C GLY A 164 -4.58 -16.42 7.07
N GLN A 165 -5.53 -15.50 6.85
CA GLN A 165 -6.79 -15.86 6.22
C GLN A 165 -6.61 -16.02 4.72
N ALA A 166 -7.23 -17.06 4.14
CA ALA A 166 -7.25 -17.24 2.70
C ALA A 166 -8.04 -16.12 2.04
N VAL A 167 -7.50 -15.54 0.97
CA VAL A 167 -8.14 -14.42 0.23
C VAL A 167 -8.39 -14.79 -1.20
N THR A 168 -7.38 -15.34 -1.88
CA THR A 168 -7.53 -15.82 -3.25
C THR A 168 -6.97 -17.22 -3.41
N ILE A 169 -7.65 -18.00 -4.21
CA ILE A 169 -7.32 -19.38 -4.54
C ILE A 169 -7.08 -19.45 -6.04
N GLY A 170 -6.00 -20.09 -6.43
CA GLY A 170 -5.74 -20.51 -7.80
C GLY A 170 -6.06 -21.99 -7.96
N ILE A 171 -6.81 -22.37 -9.00
CA ILE A 171 -7.00 -23.76 -9.38
C ILE A 171 -5.75 -24.22 -10.10
N THR A 172 -5.01 -25.17 -9.52
CA THR A 172 -3.82 -25.75 -10.14
C THR A 172 -4.21 -26.93 -11.06
N SER A 173 -5.20 -27.72 -10.61
CA SER A 173 -5.83 -28.77 -11.39
C SER A 173 -7.32 -28.82 -11.04
N GLY A 174 -8.19 -28.79 -12.02
CA GLY A 174 -9.65 -28.90 -11.82
C GLY A 174 -10.14 -30.32 -11.53
N GLY A 175 -9.26 -31.32 -11.66
CA GLY A 175 -9.60 -32.73 -11.43
C GLY A 175 -10.62 -33.30 -12.39
N SER A 176 -11.24 -34.39 -11.99
CA SER A 176 -12.25 -35.10 -12.80
C SER A 176 -13.32 -35.78 -11.95
N ASN A 177 -14.52 -35.96 -12.52
CA ASN A 177 -15.69 -36.59 -11.87
C ASN A 177 -16.17 -35.87 -10.60
N TYR A 178 -15.95 -34.56 -10.50
CA TYR A 178 -16.50 -33.74 -9.41
C TYR A 178 -17.98 -33.39 -9.66
N VAL A 179 -18.69 -33.16 -8.58
CA VAL A 179 -20.04 -32.61 -8.56
C VAL A 179 -20.04 -31.35 -7.72
N ALA A 180 -20.64 -30.27 -8.21
CA ALA A 180 -20.72 -29.01 -7.50
C ALA A 180 -21.17 -29.20 -6.04
N THR A 181 -20.40 -28.72 -5.10
CA THR A 181 -20.59 -28.98 -3.67
C THR A 181 -20.31 -27.69 -2.87
N ASN A 182 -21.15 -27.50 -1.84
CA ASN A 182 -21.01 -26.36 -0.94
C ASN A 182 -20.44 -26.78 0.42
N ASN A 183 -19.80 -25.82 1.11
CA ASN A 183 -19.25 -25.97 2.46
C ASN A 183 -18.25 -27.14 2.59
N VAL A 184 -17.36 -27.26 1.64
CA VAL A 184 -16.28 -28.26 1.65
C VAL A 184 -15.15 -27.80 2.52
N ALA A 185 -14.93 -28.49 3.64
CA ALA A 185 -13.79 -28.20 4.51
C ALA A 185 -12.52 -28.80 3.93
N LEU A 186 -11.50 -27.96 3.77
CA LEU A 186 -10.21 -28.39 3.27
C LEU A 186 -9.23 -28.66 4.43
N SER A 187 -8.42 -29.69 4.26
CA SER A 187 -7.33 -30.02 5.16
C SER A 187 -6.01 -29.98 4.39
N GLY A 188 -4.99 -29.36 4.98
CA GLY A 188 -3.67 -29.21 4.37
C GLY A 188 -3.10 -27.83 4.62
N GLY A 189 -1.91 -27.55 4.05
CA GLY A 189 -1.18 -26.33 4.27
C GLY A 189 -0.74 -26.16 5.75
N TYR A 190 -0.36 -24.94 6.10
CA TYR A 190 0.04 -24.60 7.47
C TYR A 190 -1.13 -24.16 8.35
N GLY A 191 -2.25 -23.78 7.73
CA GLY A 191 -3.42 -23.22 8.41
C GLY A 191 -4.49 -24.23 8.75
N THR A 192 -5.64 -23.72 9.22
CA THR A 192 -6.82 -24.55 9.56
C THR A 192 -8.10 -23.77 9.29
N GLY A 193 -9.19 -24.51 8.97
CA GLY A 193 -10.54 -23.96 8.91
C GLY A 193 -10.94 -23.33 7.58
N LEU A 194 -10.23 -23.60 6.49
CA LEU A 194 -10.64 -23.15 5.15
C LEU A 194 -11.83 -23.97 4.68
N ILE A 195 -12.93 -23.30 4.35
CA ILE A 195 -14.14 -23.89 3.79
C ILE A 195 -14.43 -23.19 2.46
N ILE A 196 -14.72 -23.99 1.44
CA ILE A 196 -14.99 -23.51 0.09
C ILE A 196 -16.31 -24.06 -0.45
N ASP A 197 -16.89 -23.33 -1.40
CA ASP A 197 -17.87 -23.83 -2.36
C ASP A 197 -17.17 -23.95 -3.71
N PHE A 198 -17.53 -24.92 -4.51
CA PHE A 198 -17.05 -25.02 -5.88
C PHE A 198 -18.13 -25.41 -6.87
N THR A 199 -17.96 -24.95 -8.10
CA THR A 199 -18.76 -25.35 -9.25
C THR A 199 -17.94 -26.21 -10.19
N VAL A 200 -18.62 -26.90 -11.10
CA VAL A 200 -17.97 -27.75 -12.10
C VAL A 200 -18.56 -27.46 -13.46
N ASP A 201 -17.75 -27.66 -14.48
CA ASP A 201 -18.19 -27.64 -15.87
C ASP A 201 -19.03 -28.88 -16.24
N LEU A 202 -19.46 -28.93 -17.50
CA LEU A 202 -20.26 -30.05 -18.02
C LEU A 202 -19.53 -31.41 -18.04
N THR A 203 -18.19 -31.40 -17.86
CA THR A 203 -17.34 -32.58 -17.87
C THR A 203 -16.97 -33.06 -16.45
N GLY A 204 -17.43 -32.34 -15.41
CA GLY A 204 -17.12 -32.64 -14.01
C GLY A 204 -15.74 -32.18 -13.59
N VAL A 205 -15.22 -31.15 -14.23
CA VAL A 205 -13.95 -30.45 -13.87
C VAL A 205 -14.32 -29.19 -13.06
N ILE A 206 -13.63 -28.95 -11.96
CA ILE A 206 -13.84 -27.74 -11.14
C ILE A 206 -13.41 -26.50 -11.93
N ASP A 207 -14.30 -25.54 -12.10
CA ASP A 207 -14.12 -24.33 -12.89
C ASP A 207 -14.13 -23.05 -12.04
N GLU A 208 -14.87 -23.03 -10.91
CA GLU A 208 -14.92 -21.87 -10.02
C GLU A 208 -14.91 -22.29 -8.56
N ILE A 209 -14.22 -21.49 -7.71
CA ILE A 209 -14.14 -21.70 -6.27
C ILE A 209 -14.46 -20.40 -5.55
N THR A 210 -15.34 -20.51 -4.55
CA THR A 210 -15.70 -19.41 -3.64
C THR A 210 -15.29 -19.76 -2.22
N ILE A 211 -14.62 -18.85 -1.52
CA ILE A 211 -14.25 -19.02 -0.12
C ILE A 211 -15.47 -18.71 0.76
N VAL A 212 -15.91 -19.67 1.57
CA VAL A 212 -16.99 -19.52 2.56
C VAL A 212 -16.41 -19.14 3.92
N ASP A 213 -15.40 -19.85 4.38
CA ASP A 213 -14.62 -19.52 5.57
C ASP A 213 -13.15 -19.47 5.20
N ALA A 214 -12.53 -18.34 5.44
CA ALA A 214 -11.14 -18.09 5.08
C ALA A 214 -10.12 -18.77 6.00
N GLY A 215 -10.56 -19.37 7.10
CA GLY A 215 -9.70 -20.01 8.07
C GLY A 215 -8.66 -19.07 8.69
N LYS A 216 -7.54 -19.64 9.14
CA LYS A 216 -6.45 -18.89 9.77
C LYS A 216 -5.11 -19.59 9.66
N ASN A 217 -4.02 -18.80 9.81
CA ASN A 217 -2.63 -19.26 9.85
C ASN A 217 -2.10 -19.85 8.53
N TYR A 218 -2.75 -19.60 7.42
CA TYR A 218 -2.27 -20.02 6.11
C TYR A 218 -1.13 -19.16 5.60
N LYS A 219 -0.40 -19.70 4.62
CA LYS A 219 0.67 -19.02 3.90
C LYS A 219 0.39 -19.04 2.39
N ILE A 220 0.93 -18.07 1.69
CA ILE A 220 0.95 -18.09 0.23
C ILE A 220 1.73 -19.33 -0.23
N GLY A 221 1.19 -20.04 -1.22
CA GLY A 221 1.75 -21.30 -1.69
C GLY A 221 1.25 -22.55 -0.96
N ASP A 222 0.39 -22.39 0.07
CA ASP A 222 -0.28 -23.55 0.68
C ASP A 222 -1.17 -24.23 -0.36
N THR A 223 -0.99 -25.55 -0.54
CA THR A 223 -1.72 -26.36 -1.50
C THR A 223 -2.69 -27.31 -0.80
N PHE A 224 -3.81 -27.58 -1.46
CA PHE A 224 -4.86 -28.45 -0.97
C PHE A 224 -5.35 -29.38 -2.07
N THR A 225 -5.73 -30.58 -1.69
CA THR A 225 -6.52 -31.46 -2.54
C THR A 225 -7.99 -31.33 -2.15
N ILE A 226 -8.86 -31.15 -3.13
CA ILE A 226 -10.30 -31.06 -2.89
C ILE A 226 -10.85 -32.50 -2.80
N PRO A 227 -11.50 -32.84 -1.68
CA PRO A 227 -12.05 -34.19 -1.53
C PRO A 227 -13.26 -34.40 -2.45
N GLY A 228 -13.38 -35.60 -3.00
CA GLY A 228 -14.45 -35.99 -3.92
C GLY A 228 -13.94 -36.25 -5.34
N GLY A 229 -14.84 -36.56 -6.26
CA GLY A 229 -14.44 -36.93 -7.62
C GLY A 229 -13.41 -38.07 -7.61
N ASN A 230 -12.30 -37.85 -8.28
CA ASN A 230 -11.15 -38.75 -8.25
C ASN A 230 -10.05 -38.35 -7.26
N ASP A 231 -10.29 -37.40 -6.38
CA ASP A 231 -9.31 -36.76 -5.45
C ASP A 231 -8.07 -36.20 -6.17
N ASP A 232 -8.24 -35.74 -7.41
CA ASP A 232 -7.18 -35.25 -8.30
C ASP A 232 -7.23 -33.70 -8.53
N ALA A 233 -8.24 -33.01 -7.97
CA ALA A 233 -8.29 -31.58 -8.01
C ALA A 233 -7.37 -30.97 -6.96
N THR A 234 -6.55 -30.03 -7.38
CA THR A 234 -5.61 -29.31 -6.52
C THR A 234 -5.74 -27.81 -6.67
N ILE A 235 -5.59 -27.13 -5.55
CA ILE A 235 -5.64 -25.68 -5.49
C ILE A 235 -4.45 -25.15 -4.68
N GLU A 236 -4.13 -23.90 -4.90
CA GLU A 236 -3.07 -23.18 -4.20
C GLU A 236 -3.59 -21.82 -3.71
N LEU A 237 -3.19 -21.41 -2.50
CA LEU A 237 -3.45 -20.07 -2.02
C LEU A 237 -2.48 -19.08 -2.69
N THR A 238 -3.01 -18.26 -3.57
CA THR A 238 -2.25 -17.22 -4.28
C THR A 238 -2.12 -15.94 -3.47
N TYR A 239 -3.04 -15.69 -2.53
CA TYR A 239 -2.96 -14.60 -1.59
C TYR A 239 -3.58 -14.97 -0.23
N VAL A 240 -2.91 -14.58 0.83
CA VAL A 240 -3.42 -14.66 2.21
C VAL A 240 -3.40 -13.30 2.88
N GLY A 241 -4.29 -13.10 3.83
CA GLY A 241 -4.32 -11.88 4.63
C GLY A 241 -2.99 -11.71 5.39
N ILE A 242 -2.39 -10.56 5.23
CA ILE A 242 -1.16 -10.20 5.95
C ILE A 242 -1.44 -9.44 7.25
N GLY A 243 -2.72 -9.21 7.53
CA GLY A 243 -3.18 -8.54 8.75
C GLY A 243 -2.73 -7.09 8.87
N ASN A 244 -3.02 -6.51 10.02
CA ASN A 244 -2.59 -5.16 10.39
C ASN A 244 -1.11 -5.09 10.81
N TYR A 245 -0.26 -5.93 10.25
CA TYR A 245 1.12 -6.08 10.72
C TYR A 245 2.06 -4.95 10.30
N ASN A 246 1.50 -3.91 9.77
CA ASN A 246 2.25 -2.69 9.66
C ASN A 246 2.43 -2.07 11.05
N LYS A 247 3.42 -2.52 11.76
CA LYS A 247 4.08 -1.70 12.77
C LYS A 247 4.70 -0.52 12.02
N PHE A 248 3.83 0.39 11.57
CA PHE A 248 4.25 1.64 10.96
C PHE A 248 4.96 2.49 12.01
N ARG A 249 6.22 2.19 12.22
CA ARG A 249 7.13 3.06 12.96
C ARG A 249 7.54 4.29 12.11
N GLY A 250 6.90 4.48 10.96
CA GLY A 250 7.51 5.25 9.91
C GLY A 250 7.50 6.75 10.10
N VAL A 251 6.40 7.35 10.50
CA VAL A 251 6.23 8.80 10.37
C VAL A 251 5.91 9.47 11.70
N ALA A 252 6.32 8.86 12.80
CA ALA A 252 6.15 9.44 14.15
C ALA A 252 6.93 10.76 14.35
N LYS A 253 7.85 11.10 13.46
CA LYS A 253 8.56 12.39 13.47
C LYS A 253 7.73 13.57 12.98
N SER A 254 6.51 13.34 12.51
CA SER A 254 5.65 14.40 11.96
C SER A 254 5.15 15.39 13.00
N THR A 255 5.17 15.05 14.29
CA THR A 255 4.77 15.96 15.34
C THR A 255 5.80 17.05 15.68
N ALA A 256 7.04 16.89 15.24
CA ALA A 256 8.10 17.87 15.47
C ALA A 256 8.09 19.04 14.47
N TYR A 257 7.26 18.98 13.44
CA TYR A 257 7.21 19.98 12.37
C TYR A 257 5.94 20.83 12.39
N TRP A 258 5.28 20.93 13.54
CA TRP A 258 4.05 21.72 13.73
C TRP A 258 4.31 23.15 14.23
N LEU A 259 5.47 23.70 13.94
CA LEU A 259 5.79 25.11 14.28
C LEU A 259 5.85 25.99 13.05
#